data_5a8a5497d2f834ab30c031c7336ad5d1
#
_entry.id   5a8a5497d2f834ab30c031c7336ad5d1
#
_cell.length_a   1.000
_cell.length_b   1.000
_cell.length_c   1.000
_cell.angle_alpha   90.00
_cell.angle_beta   90.00
_cell.angle_gamma   90.00
#
_symmetry.space_group_name_H-M   'P 1'
#
loop_
_entity.id
_entity.type
_entity.pdbx_description
1 polymer ?
#
loop_
_entity_poly.entity_id
_entity_poly.type
_entity_poly.pdbx_seq_one_letter_code
_entity_poly.pdbx_strand_id
1 'polypeptide(L)'
;METFFLTFIGLLLFLESWKTLGFYIESRLLGYITLLGSVPLLIGLFLWEILKLEMIGYSILGIPSGTAIMLSLVLYFALWTFYFISSALTHLWSYNSRLLGFISLIIAFHSLIIFGIPWTYTEQQVTNGAAMFMSITGIVLGIISTMRFFQLAVPFRYITKMTGWFSVFGSVILLLVAQGI
;
A
#
# COMPACT_ATOMS: atom_id res chain seq x y z
N MET A 1 -10.07 -10.46 -0.71
CA MET A 1 -9.12 -9.85 0.26
C MET A 1 -8.44 -8.60 -0.32
N GLU A 2 -7.95 -8.63 -1.55
CA GLU A 2 -7.25 -7.49 -2.17
C GLU A 2 -8.08 -6.21 -2.17
N THR A 3 -9.36 -6.30 -2.51
CA THR A 3 -10.30 -5.15 -2.50
C THR A 3 -10.42 -4.51 -1.12
N PHE A 4 -10.43 -5.31 -0.06
CA PHE A 4 -10.43 -4.84 1.32
C PHE A 4 -9.16 -4.01 1.61
N PHE A 5 -7.97 -4.55 1.28
CA PHE A 5 -6.71 -3.83 1.50
C PHE A 5 -6.66 -2.52 0.71
N LEU A 6 -7.03 -2.54 -0.58
CA LEU A 6 -7.01 -1.33 -1.40
C LEU A 6 -7.97 -0.26 -0.90
N THR A 7 -9.14 -0.66 -0.39
CA THR A 7 -10.10 0.28 0.19
C THR A 7 -9.48 1.00 1.39
N PHE A 8 -8.90 0.26 2.34
CA PHE A 8 -8.29 0.88 3.52
C PHE A 8 -7.04 1.68 3.20
N ILE A 9 -6.17 1.19 2.32
CA ILE A 9 -4.98 1.93 1.85
C ILE A 9 -5.42 3.22 1.17
N GLY A 10 -6.41 3.17 0.28
CA GLY A 10 -6.94 4.35 -0.40
C GLY A 10 -7.50 5.39 0.58
N LEU A 11 -8.31 4.96 1.54
CA LEU A 11 -8.86 5.86 2.57
C LEU A 11 -7.76 6.50 3.44
N LEU A 12 -6.78 5.73 3.89
CA LEU A 12 -5.69 6.24 4.71
C LEU A 12 -4.78 7.19 3.93
N LEU A 13 -4.48 6.89 2.67
CA LEU A 13 -3.73 7.78 1.79
C LEU A 13 -4.49 9.09 1.54
N PHE A 14 -5.80 9.03 1.35
CA PHE A 14 -6.65 10.20 1.20
C PHE A 14 -6.57 11.10 2.43
N LEU A 15 -6.72 10.55 3.63
CA LEU A 15 -6.64 11.30 4.88
C LEU A 15 -5.25 11.93 5.10
N GLU A 16 -4.17 11.20 4.86
CA GLU A 16 -2.82 11.74 4.98
C GLU A 16 -2.54 12.84 3.94
N SER A 17 -3.15 12.75 2.75
CA SER A 17 -2.96 13.74 1.69
C SER A 17 -3.52 15.11 2.07
N TRP A 18 -4.59 15.16 2.86
CA TRP A 18 -5.18 16.42 3.33
C TRP A 18 -4.19 17.23 4.16
N LYS A 19 -3.46 16.57 5.05
CA LYS A 19 -2.39 17.22 5.81
C LYS A 19 -1.26 17.70 4.90
N THR A 20 -0.88 16.87 3.93
CA THR A 20 0.19 17.17 2.96
C THR A 20 -0.17 18.37 2.08
N LEU A 21 -1.43 18.56 1.75
CA LEU A 21 -1.95 19.71 1.00
C LEU A 21 -2.08 20.98 1.84
N GLY A 22 -1.91 20.88 3.16
CA GLY A 22 -1.98 22.02 4.07
C GLY A 22 -3.38 22.29 4.63
N PHE A 23 -4.34 21.38 4.44
CA PHE A 23 -5.60 21.47 5.16
C PHE A 23 -5.35 21.22 6.64
N TYR A 24 -6.00 22.05 7.49
CA TYR A 24 -5.79 21.95 8.92
C TYR A 24 -6.40 20.67 9.47
N ILE A 25 -5.53 19.74 9.85
CA ILE A 25 -5.89 18.57 10.64
C ILE A 25 -4.89 18.50 11.78
N GLU A 26 -5.39 18.41 13.00
CA GLU A 26 -4.54 18.23 14.16
C GLU A 26 -3.70 16.95 14.01
N SER A 27 -2.39 17.06 14.22
CA SER A 27 -1.45 15.96 13.99
C SER A 27 -1.79 14.73 14.83
N ARG A 28 -2.19 14.94 16.10
CA ARG A 28 -2.59 13.84 16.99
C ARG A 28 -3.86 13.16 16.53
N LEU A 29 -4.86 13.93 16.10
CA LEU A 29 -6.12 13.38 15.59
C LEU A 29 -5.85 12.52 14.33
N LEU A 30 -5.04 13.02 13.41
CA LEU A 30 -4.64 12.24 12.23
C LEU A 30 -3.90 10.96 12.64
N GLY A 31 -3.00 11.03 13.61
CA GLY A 31 -2.30 9.87 14.15
C GLY A 31 -3.26 8.80 14.71
N TYR A 32 -4.25 9.20 15.49
CA TYR A 32 -5.27 8.26 16.01
C TYR A 32 -6.10 7.64 14.88
N ILE A 33 -6.58 8.44 13.91
CA ILE A 33 -7.38 7.94 12.79
C ILE A 33 -6.55 6.97 11.94
N THR A 34 -5.29 7.31 11.64
CA THR A 34 -4.40 6.44 10.87
C THR A 34 -4.09 5.14 11.62
N LEU A 35 -3.88 5.21 12.94
CA LEU A 35 -3.68 4.03 13.76
C LEU A 35 -4.91 3.12 13.78
N LEU A 36 -6.09 3.68 14.03
CA LEU A 36 -7.36 2.94 14.01
C LEU A 36 -7.63 2.34 12.63
N GLY A 37 -7.37 3.08 11.55
CA GLY A 37 -7.53 2.59 10.18
C GLY A 37 -6.51 1.51 9.78
N SER A 38 -5.35 1.43 10.45
CA SER A 38 -4.37 0.37 10.22
C SER A 38 -4.72 -0.95 10.95
N VAL A 39 -5.56 -0.90 11.99
CA VAL A 39 -6.00 -2.12 12.71
C VAL A 39 -6.73 -3.11 11.80
N PRO A 40 -7.72 -2.71 10.98
CA PRO A 40 -8.35 -3.61 10.02
C PRO A 40 -7.35 -4.23 9.03
N LEU A 41 -6.32 -3.47 8.60
CA LEU A 41 -5.27 -3.99 7.72
C LEU A 41 -4.45 -5.09 8.41
N LEU A 42 -4.09 -4.90 9.69
CA LEU A 42 -3.40 -5.93 10.48
C LEU A 42 -4.26 -7.19 10.65
N ILE A 43 -5.54 -7.01 11.00
CA ILE A 43 -6.48 -8.13 11.14
C ILE A 43 -6.63 -8.85 9.80
N GLY A 44 -6.77 -8.10 8.70
CA GLY A 44 -6.86 -8.65 7.35
C GLY A 44 -5.64 -9.48 6.95
N LEU A 45 -4.42 -9.01 7.27
CA LEU A 45 -3.19 -9.76 7.03
C LEU A 45 -3.16 -11.06 7.84
N PHE A 46 -3.53 -10.99 9.12
CA PHE A 46 -3.54 -12.16 10.00
C PHE A 46 -4.57 -13.20 9.52
N LEU A 47 -5.77 -12.77 9.17
CA LEU A 47 -6.80 -13.66 8.61
C LEU A 47 -6.37 -14.24 7.26
N TRP A 48 -5.70 -13.46 6.41
CA TRP A 48 -5.20 -13.95 5.14
C TRP A 48 -4.15 -15.06 5.32
N GLU A 49 -3.22 -14.88 6.25
CA GLU A 49 -2.21 -15.90 6.53
C GLU A 49 -2.83 -17.19 7.13
N ILE A 50 -3.84 -17.05 8.01
CA ILE A 50 -4.57 -18.22 8.55
C ILE A 50 -5.28 -18.98 7.43
N LEU A 51 -6.06 -18.28 6.59
CA LEU A 51 -6.79 -18.89 5.47
C LEU A 51 -5.85 -19.54 4.45
N LYS A 52 -4.67 -18.97 4.26
CA LYS A 52 -3.64 -19.52 3.38
C LYS A 52 -3.00 -20.77 3.95
N LEU A 53 -2.77 -20.83 5.27
CA LEU A 53 -2.25 -22.04 5.94
C LEU A 53 -3.17 -23.23 5.74
N GLU A 54 -4.50 -23.03 5.76
CA GLU A 54 -5.46 -24.11 5.46
C GLU A 54 -5.37 -24.59 4.00
N MET A 55 -5.07 -23.69 3.05
CA MET A 55 -4.91 -24.05 1.63
C MET A 55 -3.54 -24.66 1.30
N ILE A 56 -2.49 -24.31 2.02
CA ILE A 56 -1.12 -24.84 1.84
C ILE A 56 -0.95 -26.26 2.36
N GLY A 57 -1.86 -26.79 3.17
CA GLY A 57 -1.82 -28.15 3.68
C GLY A 57 -1.68 -29.25 2.60
N TYR A 58 -1.68 -28.90 1.32
CA TYR A 58 -1.61 -29.83 0.19
C TYR A 58 -0.38 -29.68 -0.72
N SER A 59 0.58 -28.78 -0.47
CA SER A 59 1.69 -28.60 -1.41
C SER A 59 2.99 -28.12 -0.75
N ILE A 60 3.66 -29.01 -0.01
CA ILE A 60 4.95 -28.67 0.64
C ILE A 60 6.18 -28.77 -0.29
N LEU A 61 6.08 -29.24 -1.53
CA LEU A 61 7.25 -29.54 -2.38
C LEU A 61 7.24 -29.02 -3.82
N GLY A 62 6.30 -28.23 -4.20
CA GLY A 62 6.30 -27.51 -5.48
C GLY A 62 5.62 -26.19 -5.30
N ILE A 63 6.37 -25.09 -5.15
CA ILE A 63 5.77 -23.76 -5.09
C ILE A 63 5.06 -23.49 -6.43
N PRO A 64 3.73 -23.65 -6.55
CA PRO A 64 3.05 -23.24 -7.76
C PRO A 64 3.28 -21.75 -7.95
N SER A 65 3.41 -21.30 -9.18
CA SER A 65 3.57 -19.89 -9.52
C SER A 65 2.53 -18.97 -8.84
N GLY A 66 1.33 -19.48 -8.60
CA GLY A 66 0.28 -18.80 -7.84
C GLY A 66 0.64 -18.47 -6.38
N THR A 67 1.44 -19.30 -5.71
CA THR A 67 1.89 -19.03 -4.32
C THR A 67 2.92 -17.89 -4.26
N ALA A 68 3.81 -17.79 -5.24
CA ALA A 68 4.78 -16.69 -5.30
C ALA A 68 4.09 -15.34 -5.52
N ILE A 69 3.06 -15.29 -6.38
CA ILE A 69 2.25 -14.10 -6.62
C ILE A 69 1.50 -13.71 -5.34
N MET A 70 0.85 -14.67 -4.69
CA MET A 70 0.15 -14.42 -3.44
C MET A 70 1.09 -13.91 -2.33
N LEU A 71 2.26 -14.52 -2.18
CA LEU A 71 3.26 -14.09 -1.19
C LEU A 71 3.73 -12.64 -1.47
N SER A 72 3.94 -12.29 -2.73
CA SER A 72 4.31 -10.93 -3.11
C SER A 72 3.22 -9.91 -2.76
N LEU A 73 1.94 -10.25 -2.99
CA LEU A 73 0.82 -9.39 -2.62
C LEU A 73 0.67 -9.23 -1.11
N VAL A 74 0.78 -10.31 -0.36
CA VAL A 74 0.73 -10.28 1.12
C VAL A 74 1.85 -9.40 1.68
N LEU A 75 3.08 -9.59 1.19
CA LEU A 75 4.22 -8.76 1.58
C LEU A 75 3.99 -7.29 1.24
N TYR A 76 3.40 -7.01 0.07
CA TYR A 76 3.09 -5.66 -0.37
C TYR A 76 2.10 -4.96 0.56
N PHE A 77 1.01 -5.62 0.91
CA PHE A 77 0.03 -5.08 1.84
C PHE A 77 0.57 -4.99 3.28
N ALA A 78 1.44 -5.92 3.68
CA ALA A 78 2.14 -5.84 4.97
C ALA A 78 3.05 -4.60 5.05
N LEU A 79 3.79 -4.28 3.98
CA LEU A 79 4.62 -3.08 3.91
C LEU A 79 3.78 -1.80 4.02
N TRP A 80 2.62 -1.73 3.35
CA TRP A 80 1.69 -0.60 3.47
C TRP A 80 1.09 -0.49 4.87
N THR A 81 0.72 -1.61 5.47
CA THR A 81 0.21 -1.64 6.85
C THR A 81 1.27 -1.11 7.82
N PHE A 82 2.52 -1.57 7.66
CA PHE A 82 3.65 -1.11 8.47
C PHE A 82 3.93 0.39 8.24
N TYR A 83 3.80 0.88 7.01
CA TYR A 83 3.90 2.30 6.69
C TYR A 83 2.88 3.13 7.47
N PHE A 84 1.58 2.76 7.44
CA PHE A 84 0.54 3.52 8.14
C PHE A 84 0.70 3.48 9.66
N ILE A 85 1.08 2.34 10.23
CA ILE A 85 1.39 2.27 11.68
C ILE A 85 2.54 3.22 12.01
N SER A 86 3.63 3.18 11.23
CA SER A 86 4.78 4.05 11.44
C SER A 86 4.44 5.52 11.24
N SER A 87 3.57 5.85 10.27
CA SER A 87 3.04 7.19 10.05
C SER A 87 2.22 7.67 11.25
N ALA A 88 1.31 6.83 11.75
CA ALA A 88 0.52 7.13 12.95
C ALA A 88 1.42 7.43 14.16
N LEU A 89 2.43 6.60 14.40
CA LEU A 89 3.39 6.80 15.49
C LEU A 89 4.19 8.10 15.32
N THR A 90 4.56 8.44 14.08
CA THR A 90 5.22 9.72 13.78
C THR A 90 4.33 10.91 14.11
N HIS A 91 3.02 10.82 13.85
CA HIS A 91 2.06 11.87 14.19
C HIS A 91 1.76 11.96 15.68
N LEU A 92 1.74 10.84 16.39
CA LEU A 92 1.44 10.81 17.83
C LEU A 92 2.64 11.22 18.69
N TRP A 93 3.85 10.77 18.35
CA TRP A 93 5.06 10.93 19.15
C TRP A 93 6.16 11.77 18.52
N SER A 94 5.87 12.40 17.37
CA SER A 94 6.82 13.29 16.67
C SER A 94 8.15 12.60 16.30
N TYR A 95 8.11 11.32 15.94
CA TYR A 95 9.29 10.59 15.48
C TYR A 95 9.82 11.15 14.15
N ASN A 96 11.07 10.82 13.85
CA ASN A 96 11.74 11.28 12.64
C ASN A 96 11.06 10.73 11.38
N SER A 97 10.49 11.61 10.57
CA SER A 97 9.81 11.27 9.31
C SER A 97 10.73 10.67 8.22
N ARG A 98 12.06 10.79 8.38
CA ARG A 98 13.00 10.22 7.40
C ARG A 98 12.92 8.70 7.32
N LEU A 99 12.65 8.02 8.45
CA LEU A 99 12.44 6.57 8.45
C LEU A 99 11.25 6.18 7.58
N LEU A 100 10.15 6.93 7.67
CA LEU A 100 8.98 6.76 6.81
C LEU A 100 9.32 6.92 5.32
N GLY A 101 10.20 7.86 4.98
CA GLY A 101 10.71 8.01 3.63
C GLY A 101 11.41 6.74 3.12
N PHE A 102 12.28 6.13 3.93
CA PHE A 102 12.95 4.88 3.55
C PHE A 102 11.97 3.71 3.40
N ILE A 103 10.96 3.59 4.29
CA ILE A 103 9.90 2.58 4.14
C ILE A 103 9.16 2.79 2.81
N SER A 104 8.84 4.04 2.46
CA SER A 104 8.23 4.38 1.17
C SER A 104 9.08 3.97 -0.02
N LEU A 105 10.40 4.07 0.06
CA LEU A 105 11.32 3.62 -0.99
C LEU A 105 11.25 2.10 -1.17
N ILE A 106 11.24 1.34 -0.07
CA ILE A 106 11.09 -0.12 -0.13
C ILE A 106 9.76 -0.50 -0.78
N ILE A 107 8.66 0.19 -0.42
CA ILE A 107 7.35 0.00 -1.04
C ILE A 107 7.41 0.33 -2.54
N ALA A 108 8.08 1.40 -2.94
CA ALA A 108 8.23 1.78 -4.34
C ALA A 108 8.92 0.68 -5.16
N PHE A 109 10.01 0.10 -4.66
CA PHE A 109 10.67 -1.04 -5.31
C PHE A 109 9.76 -2.26 -5.39
N HIS A 110 9.03 -2.57 -4.30
CA HIS A 110 8.11 -3.70 -4.33
C HIS A 110 6.92 -3.47 -5.27
N SER A 111 6.49 -2.23 -5.44
CA SER A 111 5.45 -1.83 -6.42
C SER A 111 5.86 -2.15 -7.85
N LEU A 112 7.16 -2.03 -8.20
CA LEU A 112 7.68 -2.44 -9.51
C LEU A 112 7.57 -3.95 -9.71
N ILE A 113 7.76 -4.74 -8.65
CA ILE A 113 7.58 -6.19 -8.70
C ILE A 113 6.11 -6.51 -8.97
N ILE A 114 5.19 -5.92 -8.21
CA ILE A 114 3.73 -6.11 -8.41
C ILE A 114 3.29 -5.72 -9.82
N PHE A 115 3.80 -4.59 -10.34
CA PHE A 115 3.55 -4.17 -11.71
C PHE A 115 4.10 -5.18 -12.74
N GLY A 116 5.27 -5.76 -12.48
CA GLY A 116 5.96 -6.69 -13.38
C GLY A 116 5.34 -8.09 -13.42
N ILE A 117 4.62 -8.52 -12.38
CA ILE A 117 4.03 -9.87 -12.31
C ILE A 117 3.20 -10.23 -13.54
N PRO A 118 2.24 -9.41 -14.02
CA PRO A 118 1.42 -9.76 -15.18
C PRO A 118 2.21 -10.00 -16.47
N TRP A 119 3.41 -9.40 -16.59
CA TRP A 119 4.26 -9.51 -17.77
C TRP A 119 5.17 -10.74 -17.75
N THR A 120 5.35 -11.34 -16.56
CA THR A 120 6.24 -12.50 -16.38
C THR A 120 5.50 -13.84 -16.31
N TYR A 121 4.20 -13.81 -16.05
CA TYR A 121 3.37 -15.01 -15.91
C TYR A 121 2.41 -15.15 -17.11
N THR A 122 2.10 -16.40 -17.46
CA THR A 122 1.20 -16.72 -18.57
C THR A 122 -0.26 -16.43 -18.21
N GLU A 123 -1.11 -16.23 -19.22
CA GLU A 123 -2.57 -16.00 -19.03
C GLU A 123 -3.28 -17.10 -18.22
N GLN A 124 -2.74 -18.32 -18.23
CA GLN A 124 -3.27 -19.41 -17.41
C GLN A 124 -3.01 -19.22 -15.90
N GLN A 125 -2.01 -18.41 -15.55
CA GLN A 125 -1.60 -18.18 -14.15
C GLN A 125 -2.18 -16.89 -13.56
N VAL A 126 -2.43 -15.89 -14.40
CA VAL A 126 -2.98 -14.60 -14.02
C VAL A 126 -4.11 -14.26 -14.98
N THR A 127 -5.33 -14.15 -14.46
CA THR A 127 -6.48 -13.72 -15.25
C THR A 127 -6.31 -12.26 -15.69
N ASN A 128 -6.91 -11.88 -16.84
CA ASN A 128 -6.82 -10.52 -17.36
C ASN A 128 -7.27 -9.46 -16.34
N GLY A 129 -8.29 -9.76 -15.55
CA GLY A 129 -8.74 -8.87 -14.48
C GLY A 129 -7.71 -8.71 -13.36
N ALA A 130 -7.07 -9.81 -12.93
CA ALA A 130 -6.01 -9.78 -11.92
C ALA A 130 -4.76 -9.06 -12.45
N ALA A 131 -4.42 -9.25 -13.74
CA ALA A 131 -3.31 -8.56 -14.40
C ALA A 131 -3.53 -7.04 -14.42
N MET A 132 -4.73 -6.60 -14.81
CA MET A 132 -5.10 -5.18 -14.81
C MET A 132 -5.06 -4.59 -13.39
N PHE A 133 -5.63 -5.30 -12.41
CA PHE A 133 -5.62 -4.92 -11.01
C PHE A 133 -4.20 -4.72 -10.47
N MET A 134 -3.29 -5.67 -10.68
CA MET A 134 -1.90 -5.60 -10.24
C MET A 134 -1.14 -4.46 -10.94
N SER A 135 -1.35 -4.29 -12.25
CA SER A 135 -0.69 -3.24 -13.02
C SER A 135 -1.10 -1.85 -12.53
N ILE A 136 -2.39 -1.58 -12.40
CA ILE A 136 -2.88 -0.28 -11.92
C ILE A 136 -2.41 -0.03 -10.48
N THR A 137 -2.57 -1.01 -9.60
CA THR A 137 -2.17 -0.90 -8.20
C THR A 137 -0.66 -0.66 -8.08
N GLY A 138 0.16 -1.42 -8.81
CA GLY A 138 1.61 -1.27 -8.82
C GLY A 138 2.06 0.11 -9.30
N ILE A 139 1.47 0.64 -10.40
CA ILE A 139 1.80 1.97 -10.91
C ILE A 139 1.39 3.06 -9.91
N VAL A 140 0.13 3.06 -9.49
CA VAL A 140 -0.43 4.12 -8.64
C VAL A 140 0.31 4.19 -7.30
N LEU A 141 0.43 3.06 -6.61
CA LEU A 141 1.10 3.01 -5.31
C LEU A 141 2.61 3.18 -5.44
N GLY A 142 3.21 2.76 -6.55
CA GLY A 142 4.62 2.99 -6.85
C GLY A 142 4.95 4.47 -7.01
N ILE A 143 4.14 5.21 -7.76
CA ILE A 143 4.29 6.67 -7.92
C ILE A 143 4.13 7.37 -6.58
N ILE A 144 3.07 7.06 -5.83
CA ILE A 144 2.81 7.68 -4.51
C ILE A 144 3.98 7.41 -3.56
N SER A 145 4.45 6.16 -3.49
CA SER A 145 5.56 5.77 -2.60
C SER A 145 6.86 6.47 -2.96
N THR A 146 7.18 6.58 -4.25
CA THR A 146 8.35 7.30 -4.74
C THR A 146 8.27 8.79 -4.37
N MET A 147 7.13 9.42 -4.57
CA MET A 147 6.94 10.82 -4.20
C MET A 147 7.03 11.04 -2.69
N ARG A 148 6.51 10.11 -1.89
CA ARG A 148 6.63 10.15 -0.43
C ARG A 148 8.07 10.00 0.05
N PHE A 149 8.87 9.16 -0.59
CA PHE A 149 10.30 9.11 -0.32
C PHE A 149 10.96 10.47 -0.51
N PHE A 150 10.76 11.10 -1.66
CA PHE A 150 11.34 12.43 -1.91
C PHE A 150 10.81 13.51 -0.96
N GLN A 151 9.53 13.44 -0.59
CA GLN A 151 8.95 14.38 0.37
C GLN A 151 9.56 14.26 1.76
N LEU A 152 9.80 13.04 2.25
CA LEU A 152 10.13 12.76 3.65
C LEU A 152 11.63 12.57 3.89
N ALA A 153 12.34 11.95 2.95
CA ALA A 153 13.77 11.70 3.06
C ALA A 153 14.63 12.82 2.45
N VAL A 154 14.15 13.44 1.35
CA VAL A 154 14.84 14.51 0.62
C VAL A 154 13.87 15.68 0.47
N PRO A 155 13.73 16.55 1.48
CA PRO A 155 12.67 17.56 1.51
C PRO A 155 12.85 18.62 0.43
N PHE A 156 12.15 18.47 -0.68
CA PHE A 156 11.94 19.51 -1.69
C PHE A 156 10.60 20.18 -1.52
N ARG A 157 10.58 21.49 -1.31
CA ARG A 157 9.35 22.25 -1.03
C ARG A 157 8.22 22.08 -2.06
N TYR A 158 8.58 21.93 -3.33
CA TYR A 158 7.60 21.75 -4.40
C TYR A 158 7.01 20.34 -4.45
N ILE A 159 7.76 19.32 -4.05
CA ILE A 159 7.32 17.93 -4.09
C ILE A 159 6.19 17.68 -3.07
N THR A 160 6.16 18.39 -1.94
CA THR A 160 5.14 18.19 -0.91
C THR A 160 3.72 18.39 -1.44
N LYS A 161 3.46 19.49 -2.18
CA LYS A 161 2.14 19.73 -2.77
C LYS A 161 1.80 18.72 -3.86
N MET A 162 2.77 18.39 -4.70
CA MET A 162 2.59 17.37 -5.75
C MET A 162 2.27 16.01 -5.13
N THR A 163 3.00 15.58 -4.11
CA THR A 163 2.73 14.33 -3.38
C THR A 163 1.32 14.31 -2.82
N GLY A 164 0.85 15.43 -2.25
CA GLY A 164 -0.52 15.55 -1.76
C GLY A 164 -1.55 15.29 -2.86
N TRP A 165 -1.45 15.95 -4.00
CA TRP A 165 -2.36 15.77 -5.13
C TRP A 165 -2.28 14.36 -5.72
N PHE A 166 -1.08 13.82 -5.95
CA PHE A 166 -0.93 12.45 -6.43
C PHE A 166 -1.52 11.42 -5.46
N SER A 167 -1.40 11.66 -4.15
CA SER A 167 -2.02 10.79 -3.14
C SER A 167 -3.55 10.89 -3.17
N VAL A 168 -4.15 12.08 -3.38
CA VAL A 168 -5.61 12.22 -3.56
C VAL A 168 -6.09 11.48 -4.80
N PHE A 169 -5.52 11.77 -5.97
CA PHE A 169 -5.93 11.11 -7.21
C PHE A 169 -5.70 9.61 -7.16
N GLY A 170 -4.55 9.19 -6.66
CA GLY A 170 -4.24 7.77 -6.52
C GLY A 170 -5.18 7.06 -5.54
N SER A 171 -5.56 7.69 -4.44
CA SER A 171 -6.53 7.11 -3.51
C SER A 171 -7.91 6.92 -4.15
N VAL A 172 -8.36 7.86 -4.95
CA VAL A 172 -9.62 7.72 -5.71
C VAL A 172 -9.53 6.57 -6.71
N ILE A 173 -8.43 6.46 -7.47
CA ILE A 173 -8.21 5.34 -8.40
C ILE A 173 -8.23 4.01 -7.65
N LEU A 174 -7.55 3.90 -6.51
CA LEU A 174 -7.53 2.67 -5.72
C LEU A 174 -8.91 2.29 -5.21
N LEU A 175 -9.72 3.27 -4.79
CA LEU A 175 -11.09 3.02 -4.36
C LEU A 175 -11.99 2.55 -5.51
N LEU A 176 -11.83 3.10 -6.72
CA LEU A 176 -12.55 2.63 -7.91
C LEU A 176 -12.13 1.20 -8.28
N VAL A 177 -10.82 0.94 -8.33
CA VAL A 177 -10.30 -0.42 -8.59
C VAL A 177 -10.79 -1.42 -7.53
N ALA A 178 -10.88 -1.02 -6.26
CA ALA A 178 -11.42 -1.87 -5.20
C ALA A 178 -12.91 -2.20 -5.40
N GLN A 179 -13.66 -1.36 -6.10
CA GLN A 179 -15.08 -1.60 -6.43
C GLN A 179 -15.28 -2.38 -7.74
N GLY A 180 -14.20 -2.67 -8.45
CA GLY A 180 -14.24 -3.40 -9.72
C GLY A 180 -14.66 -2.53 -10.92
N ILE A 181 -14.45 -1.21 -10.81
CA ILE A 181 -14.72 -0.22 -11.86
C ILE A 181 -13.42 0.14 -12.58
#